data_c15431631cd7c0003bfee7cd0582aba2
#
_entry.id   c15431631cd7c0003bfee7cd0582aba2
#
_cell.length_a   1.000
_cell.length_b   1.000
_cell.length_c   1.000
_cell.angle_alpha   90.00
_cell.angle_beta   90.00
_cell.angle_gamma   90.00
#
_symmetry.space_group_name_H-M   'P 1'
#
loop_
_entity.id
_entity.type
_entity.pdbx_description
1 polymer ?
#
loop_
_entity_poly.entity_id
_entity_poly.type
_entity_poly.pdbx_seq_one_letter_code
_entity_poly.pdbx_strand_id
1 'polypeptide(L)'
;MKLADLEIRDLHVSAEDKEILRGIDLDVERGKVHALMGPNGSGKSTLANAIMGHPAFEVTEGTITFKGEDLTEADPDVRSQAGLFMAFQYPVAIPGVSVSKYLRMVINAHREGRGEEAIKIKDFAKVAQEAMELANIPRDFSSRYLNDGFSGGEKKRMELLQLALLRPEIAVLDETDSGLDIDALRTVAEGVNRFAGPEMGVLIITHYQRILHLVKPDFVHVMFEGRIVKEGGPELVGVLEEKGYGWIREEVAASPTGGGV
;
A
#
# COMPACT_ATOMS: atom_id res chain seq x y z
N MET A 1 -1.04 -24.69 -8.50
CA MET A 1 -1.59 -23.43 -8.01
C MET A 1 -0.38 -22.53 -7.80
N LYS A 2 -0.32 -21.35 -8.41
CA LYS A 2 0.74 -20.39 -8.13
C LYS A 2 0.44 -19.84 -6.73
N LEU A 3 1.38 -19.94 -5.80
CA LEU A 3 1.25 -19.32 -4.48
C LEU A 3 1.19 -17.80 -4.67
N ALA A 4 0.40 -17.11 -3.86
CA ALA A 4 0.42 -15.66 -3.82
C ALA A 4 1.81 -15.17 -3.36
N ASP A 5 2.19 -13.96 -3.74
CA ASP A 5 3.48 -13.41 -3.32
C ASP A 5 3.40 -12.86 -1.88
N LEU A 6 2.27 -12.24 -1.51
CA LEU A 6 1.95 -11.87 -0.13
C LEU A 6 0.74 -12.69 0.34
N GLU A 7 0.91 -13.46 1.39
CA GLU A 7 -0.12 -14.29 1.99
C GLU A 7 -0.33 -13.89 3.44
N ILE A 8 -1.57 -13.60 3.79
CA ILE A 8 -2.00 -13.27 5.15
C ILE A 8 -2.98 -14.34 5.58
N ARG A 9 -2.77 -14.94 6.75
CA ARG A 9 -3.59 -16.05 7.26
C ARG A 9 -3.98 -15.80 8.71
N ASP A 10 -5.29 -15.84 8.96
CA ASP A 10 -5.92 -15.70 10.28
C ASP A 10 -5.32 -14.55 11.10
N LEU A 11 -5.11 -13.40 10.46
CA LEU A 11 -4.36 -12.29 11.06
C LEU A 11 -5.22 -11.53 12.07
N HIS A 12 -4.80 -11.52 13.31
CA HIS A 12 -5.34 -10.70 14.39
C HIS A 12 -4.34 -9.61 14.76
N VAL A 13 -4.84 -8.38 14.91
CA VAL A 13 -3.99 -7.23 15.22
C VAL A 13 -4.66 -6.35 16.26
N SER A 14 -3.87 -5.96 17.25
CA SER A 14 -4.28 -5.03 18.30
C SER A 14 -3.49 -3.72 18.24
N ALA A 15 -4.12 -2.65 18.71
CA ALA A 15 -3.47 -1.38 19.00
C ALA A 15 -4.02 -0.85 20.34
N GLU A 16 -3.15 -0.40 21.24
CA GLU A 16 -3.53 0.08 22.58
C GLU A 16 -4.49 -0.89 23.30
N ASP A 17 -4.14 -2.16 23.35
CA ASP A 17 -4.91 -3.26 23.98
C ASP A 17 -6.31 -3.52 23.37
N LYS A 18 -6.60 -2.91 22.22
CA LYS A 18 -7.86 -3.12 21.51
C LYS A 18 -7.63 -3.92 20.24
N GLU A 19 -8.29 -5.06 20.12
CA GLU A 19 -8.30 -5.84 18.88
C GLU A 19 -9.04 -5.09 17.77
N ILE A 20 -8.37 -4.93 16.63
CA ILE A 20 -8.89 -4.22 15.45
C ILE A 20 -9.10 -5.20 14.31
N LEU A 21 -8.12 -6.05 14.00
CA LEU A 21 -8.27 -7.11 13.00
C LEU A 21 -8.57 -8.43 13.70
N ARG A 22 -9.46 -9.21 13.09
CA ARG A 22 -10.12 -10.35 13.73
C ARG A 22 -10.15 -11.57 12.82
N GLY A 23 -8.97 -12.09 12.45
CA GLY A 23 -8.83 -13.22 11.53
C GLY A 23 -9.00 -12.76 10.07
N ILE A 24 -7.99 -12.08 9.55
CA ILE A 24 -7.92 -11.67 8.14
C ILE A 24 -7.19 -12.74 7.34
N ASP A 25 -7.84 -13.21 6.29
CA ASP A 25 -7.23 -13.98 5.21
C ASP A 25 -7.19 -13.10 3.96
N LEU A 26 -6.00 -12.92 3.36
CA LEU A 26 -5.82 -12.14 2.14
C LEU A 26 -4.61 -12.63 1.36
N ASP A 27 -4.80 -12.80 0.06
CA ASP A 27 -3.75 -13.08 -0.90
C ASP A 27 -3.55 -11.89 -1.83
N VAL A 28 -2.30 -11.46 -2.04
CA VAL A 28 -1.96 -10.44 -3.04
C VAL A 28 -0.90 -11.00 -3.97
N GLU A 29 -1.21 -11.06 -5.26
CA GLU A 29 -0.35 -11.61 -6.30
C GLU A 29 0.37 -10.51 -7.07
N ARG A 30 1.61 -10.76 -7.47
CA ARG A 30 2.27 -9.90 -8.47
C ARG A 30 1.52 -9.94 -9.81
N GLY A 31 1.48 -8.81 -10.47
CA GLY A 31 0.76 -8.65 -11.73
C GLY A 31 -0.73 -8.45 -11.58
N LYS A 32 -1.23 -8.31 -10.35
CA LYS A 32 -2.63 -8.12 -10.03
C LYS A 32 -2.86 -6.84 -9.24
N VAL A 33 -4.04 -6.26 -9.43
CA VAL A 33 -4.53 -5.13 -8.65
C VAL A 33 -5.66 -5.60 -7.75
N HIS A 34 -5.44 -5.51 -6.46
CA HIS A 34 -6.42 -5.80 -5.43
C HIS A 34 -6.95 -4.48 -4.86
N ALA A 35 -8.25 -4.36 -4.68
CA ALA A 35 -8.87 -3.24 -3.98
C ALA A 35 -9.41 -3.70 -2.63
N LEU A 36 -9.01 -3.05 -1.55
CA LEU A 36 -9.59 -3.25 -0.23
C LEU A 36 -10.49 -2.07 0.09
N MET A 37 -11.77 -2.32 0.17
CA MET A 37 -12.83 -1.35 0.41
C MET A 37 -13.50 -1.60 1.76
N GLY A 38 -14.21 -0.59 2.26
CA GLY A 38 -14.96 -0.72 3.52
C GLY A 38 -15.19 0.64 4.16
N PRO A 39 -16.13 0.74 5.11
CA PRO A 39 -16.41 1.99 5.81
C PRO A 39 -15.20 2.44 6.66
N ASN A 40 -15.23 3.72 7.06
CA ASN A 40 -14.22 4.25 7.98
C ASN A 40 -14.26 3.46 9.31
N GLY A 41 -13.08 3.17 9.86
CA GLY A 41 -12.95 2.38 11.09
C GLY A 41 -13.11 0.86 10.90
N SER A 42 -13.19 0.34 9.67
CA SER A 42 -13.27 -1.11 9.45
C SER A 42 -11.95 -1.86 9.67
N GLY A 43 -10.80 -1.17 9.77
CA GLY A 43 -9.48 -1.76 10.00
C GLY A 43 -8.52 -1.71 8.80
N LYS A 44 -8.90 -1.08 7.67
CA LYS A 44 -8.09 -1.06 6.43
C LYS A 44 -6.67 -0.52 6.62
N SER A 45 -6.53 0.66 7.21
CA SER A 45 -5.20 1.24 7.48
C SER A 45 -4.43 0.46 8.55
N THR A 46 -5.14 -0.21 9.49
CA THR A 46 -4.51 -1.13 10.43
C THR A 46 -3.88 -2.30 9.68
N LEU A 47 -4.59 -2.88 8.70
CA LEU A 47 -4.04 -3.95 7.86
C LEU A 47 -2.81 -3.48 7.07
N ALA A 48 -2.87 -2.30 6.44
CA ALA A 48 -1.73 -1.73 5.72
C ALA A 48 -0.50 -1.57 6.63
N ASN A 49 -0.70 -1.02 7.83
CA ASN A 49 0.36 -0.83 8.82
C ASN A 49 0.89 -2.16 9.37
N ALA A 50 0.02 -3.14 9.61
CA ALA A 50 0.43 -4.49 10.03
C ALA A 50 1.26 -5.19 8.94
N ILE A 51 0.86 -5.09 7.66
CA ILE A 51 1.66 -5.61 6.52
C ILE A 51 3.07 -5.01 6.51
N MET A 52 3.21 -3.73 6.88
CA MET A 52 4.51 -3.06 6.91
C MET A 52 5.25 -3.16 8.26
N GLY A 53 4.69 -3.85 9.26
CA GLY A 53 5.34 -4.04 10.56
C GLY A 53 5.42 -2.76 11.40
N HIS A 54 4.43 -1.86 11.28
CA HIS A 54 4.44 -0.62 12.05
C HIS A 54 4.30 -0.90 13.56
N PRO A 55 5.23 -0.41 14.42
CA PRO A 55 5.35 -0.82 15.81
C PRO A 55 4.16 -0.45 16.73
N ALA A 56 3.24 0.39 16.27
CA ALA A 56 2.02 0.71 17.00
C ALA A 56 0.91 -0.36 16.85
N PHE A 57 1.13 -1.39 16.01
CA PHE A 57 0.18 -2.44 15.73
C PHE A 57 0.81 -3.79 16.01
N GLU A 58 0.32 -4.47 17.04
CA GLU A 58 0.81 -5.76 17.47
C GLU A 58 0.03 -6.90 16.78
N VAL A 59 0.74 -7.80 16.10
CA VAL A 59 0.14 -9.04 15.60
C VAL A 59 0.00 -9.99 16.78
N THR A 60 -1.22 -10.35 17.15
CA THR A 60 -1.50 -11.22 18.28
C THR A 60 -1.69 -12.67 17.89
N GLU A 61 -2.19 -12.92 16.68
CA GLU A 61 -2.36 -14.26 16.08
C GLU A 61 -2.25 -14.18 14.56
N GLY A 62 -1.99 -15.32 13.91
CA GLY A 62 -1.90 -15.42 12.45
C GLY A 62 -0.51 -15.14 11.91
N THR A 63 -0.39 -15.07 10.58
CA THR A 63 0.89 -14.91 9.90
C THR A 63 0.81 -13.96 8.70
N ILE A 64 1.93 -13.29 8.44
CA ILE A 64 2.19 -12.51 7.22
C ILE A 64 3.39 -13.13 6.54
N THR A 65 3.16 -13.78 5.40
CA THR A 65 4.20 -14.46 4.63
C THR A 65 4.42 -13.75 3.29
N PHE A 66 5.66 -13.52 2.94
CA PHE A 66 6.01 -12.91 1.65
C PHE A 66 7.02 -13.80 0.90
N LYS A 67 6.64 -14.26 -0.29
CA LYS A 67 7.42 -15.22 -1.12
C LYS A 67 7.84 -16.49 -0.37
N GLY A 68 7.00 -16.94 0.54
CA GLY A 68 7.24 -18.11 1.37
C GLY A 68 8.09 -17.86 2.62
N GLU A 69 8.53 -16.63 2.85
CA GLU A 69 9.24 -16.21 4.07
C GLU A 69 8.26 -15.58 5.06
N ASP A 70 8.31 -16.00 6.31
CA ASP A 70 7.51 -15.42 7.38
C ASP A 70 8.09 -14.04 7.78
N LEU A 71 7.29 -13.00 7.58
CA LEU A 71 7.63 -11.63 7.95
C LEU A 71 6.83 -11.11 9.16
N THR A 72 6.09 -11.95 9.85
CA THR A 72 5.16 -11.55 10.91
C THR A 72 5.83 -10.67 11.97
N GLU A 73 7.05 -11.04 12.40
CA GLU A 73 7.82 -10.30 13.40
C GLU A 73 8.95 -9.43 12.79
N ALA A 74 9.02 -9.35 11.44
CA ALA A 74 10.09 -8.60 10.80
C ALA A 74 9.90 -7.09 10.93
N ASP A 75 10.98 -6.36 11.11
CA ASP A 75 10.99 -4.90 11.16
C ASP A 75 10.59 -4.25 9.82
N PRO A 76 10.07 -3.01 9.81
CA PRO A 76 9.60 -2.34 8.59
C PRO A 76 10.66 -2.22 7.48
N ASP A 77 11.91 -2.01 7.83
CA ASP A 77 13.02 -1.92 6.88
C ASP A 77 13.34 -3.27 6.24
N VAL A 78 13.28 -4.37 6.99
CA VAL A 78 13.43 -5.74 6.48
C VAL A 78 12.32 -6.05 5.48
N ARG A 79 11.06 -5.73 5.80
CA ARG A 79 9.91 -5.93 4.90
C ARG A 79 10.04 -5.10 3.63
N SER A 80 10.49 -3.86 3.76
CA SER A 80 10.75 -2.99 2.62
C SER A 80 11.87 -3.54 1.72
N GLN A 81 12.97 -4.01 2.31
CA GLN A 81 14.09 -4.63 1.59
C GLN A 81 13.69 -5.95 0.92
N ALA A 82 12.77 -6.71 1.50
CA ALA A 82 12.21 -7.92 0.90
C ALA A 82 11.39 -7.64 -0.38
N GLY A 83 10.89 -6.41 -0.55
CA GLY A 83 10.14 -6.00 -1.74
C GLY A 83 8.73 -5.46 -1.49
N LEU A 84 8.38 -5.20 -0.23
CA LEU A 84 7.12 -4.52 0.12
C LEU A 84 7.32 -2.99 0.11
N PHE A 85 6.28 -2.27 -0.26
CA PHE A 85 6.24 -0.80 -0.24
C PHE A 85 4.88 -0.32 0.24
N MET A 86 4.87 0.79 0.97
CA MET A 86 3.62 1.46 1.36
C MET A 86 3.66 2.94 0.98
N ALA A 87 2.61 3.39 0.28
CA ALA A 87 2.28 4.79 0.16
C ALA A 87 1.31 5.17 1.28
N PHE A 88 1.69 6.17 2.07
CA PHE A 88 0.95 6.57 3.27
C PHE A 88 -0.21 7.51 2.94
N GLN A 89 -1.27 7.45 3.73
CA GLN A 89 -2.35 8.43 3.65
C GLN A 89 -1.84 9.87 3.82
N TYR A 90 -0.96 10.09 4.81
CA TYR A 90 -0.34 11.38 5.11
C TYR A 90 1.18 11.27 5.14
N PRO A 91 1.89 11.46 3.99
CA PRO A 91 3.33 11.44 3.98
C PRO A 91 3.95 12.52 4.87
N VAL A 92 4.83 12.11 5.78
CA VAL A 92 5.45 12.99 6.77
C VAL A 92 6.51 13.89 6.11
N ALA A 93 6.58 15.15 6.51
CA ALA A 93 7.66 16.05 6.13
C ALA A 93 8.91 15.77 6.97
N ILE A 94 10.08 15.80 6.33
CA ILE A 94 11.39 15.65 7.01
C ILE A 94 12.22 16.91 6.75
N PRO A 95 12.08 17.96 7.60
CA PRO A 95 12.84 19.18 7.45
C PRO A 95 14.34 18.92 7.52
N GLY A 96 15.12 19.62 6.67
CA GLY A 96 16.57 19.48 6.62
C GLY A 96 17.11 18.29 5.84
N VAL A 97 16.25 17.37 5.41
CA VAL A 97 16.63 16.24 4.54
C VAL A 97 16.14 16.52 3.12
N SER A 98 17.07 16.77 2.19
CA SER A 98 16.68 16.98 0.78
C SER A 98 16.16 15.69 0.15
N VAL A 99 15.24 15.83 -0.83
CA VAL A 99 14.70 14.72 -1.62
C VAL A 99 15.84 13.87 -2.18
N SER A 100 16.85 14.48 -2.80
CA SER A 100 17.98 13.75 -3.37
C SER A 100 18.75 12.92 -2.31
N LYS A 101 19.00 13.51 -1.12
CA LYS A 101 19.68 12.80 -0.03
C LYS A 101 18.85 11.62 0.47
N TYR A 102 17.55 11.84 0.67
CA TYR A 102 16.61 10.80 1.10
C TYR A 102 16.57 9.63 0.10
N LEU A 103 16.33 9.92 -1.18
CA LEU A 103 16.20 8.88 -2.21
C LEU A 103 17.48 8.05 -2.34
N ARG A 104 18.66 8.70 -2.26
CA ARG A 104 19.94 7.98 -2.31
C ARG A 104 20.12 7.10 -1.07
N MET A 105 19.71 7.56 0.09
CA MET A 105 19.78 6.80 1.33
C MET A 105 18.91 5.56 1.27
N VAL A 106 17.67 5.70 0.80
CA VAL A 106 16.73 4.58 0.64
C VAL A 106 17.24 3.55 -0.38
N ILE A 107 17.72 4.01 -1.56
CA ILE A 107 18.34 3.10 -2.55
C ILE A 107 19.51 2.33 -1.94
N ASN A 108 20.37 3.00 -1.18
CA ASN A 108 21.52 2.34 -0.56
C ASN A 108 21.11 1.33 0.51
N ALA A 109 20.08 1.62 1.32
CA ALA A 109 19.56 0.66 2.29
C ALA A 109 19.03 -0.62 1.61
N HIS A 110 18.31 -0.48 0.49
CA HIS A 110 17.86 -1.63 -0.31
C HIS A 110 19.01 -2.39 -0.97
N ARG A 111 20.07 -1.70 -1.43
CA ARG A 111 21.26 -2.32 -1.99
C ARG A 111 22.04 -3.10 -0.93
N GLU A 112 22.22 -2.48 0.24
CA GLU A 112 22.88 -3.11 1.40
C GLU A 112 22.16 -4.40 1.82
N GLY A 113 20.81 -4.38 1.91
CA GLY A 113 20.00 -5.56 2.18
C GLY A 113 20.19 -6.69 1.18
N ARG A 114 20.60 -6.38 -0.06
CA ARG A 114 20.95 -7.37 -1.11
C ARG A 114 22.43 -7.71 -1.17
N GLY A 115 23.26 -7.18 -0.24
CA GLY A 115 24.71 -7.37 -0.25
C GLY A 115 25.43 -6.62 -1.39
N GLU A 116 24.82 -5.57 -1.95
CA GLU A 116 25.37 -4.77 -3.03
C GLU A 116 26.13 -3.54 -2.49
N GLU A 117 27.15 -3.06 -3.22
CA GLU A 117 27.80 -1.80 -2.89
C GLU A 117 26.86 -0.58 -3.02
N ALA A 118 27.12 0.47 -2.24
CA ALA A 118 26.39 1.74 -2.34
C ALA A 118 26.45 2.33 -3.76
N ILE A 119 25.33 2.90 -4.23
CA ILE A 119 25.25 3.48 -5.57
C ILE A 119 26.20 4.68 -5.71
N LYS A 120 26.99 4.69 -6.79
CA LYS A 120 27.87 5.83 -7.11
C LYS A 120 27.04 7.07 -7.42
N ILE A 121 27.56 8.25 -7.05
CA ILE A 121 26.83 9.54 -7.22
C ILE A 121 26.37 9.75 -8.67
N LYS A 122 27.22 9.43 -9.63
CA LYS A 122 26.91 9.59 -11.07
C LYS A 122 25.74 8.68 -11.51
N ASP A 123 25.75 7.43 -11.06
CA ASP A 123 24.73 6.46 -11.41
C ASP A 123 23.41 6.79 -10.72
N PHE A 124 23.46 7.21 -9.45
CA PHE A 124 22.29 7.72 -8.73
C PHE A 124 21.65 8.91 -9.45
N ALA A 125 22.44 9.89 -9.91
CA ALA A 125 21.90 11.07 -10.59
C ALA A 125 21.10 10.69 -11.85
N LYS A 126 21.59 9.69 -12.61
CA LYS A 126 20.91 9.17 -13.80
C LYS A 126 19.60 8.49 -13.43
N VAL A 127 19.63 7.53 -12.49
CA VAL A 127 18.44 6.77 -12.07
C VAL A 127 17.39 7.68 -11.44
N ALA A 128 17.82 8.64 -10.59
CA ALA A 128 16.90 9.61 -9.98
C ALA A 128 16.25 10.50 -11.03
N GLN A 129 17.00 10.97 -12.04
CA GLN A 129 16.42 11.78 -13.11
C GLN A 129 15.39 11.00 -13.91
N GLU A 130 15.68 9.78 -14.33
CA GLU A 130 14.75 8.91 -15.06
C GLU A 130 13.46 8.68 -14.25
N ALA A 131 13.59 8.41 -12.96
CA ALA A 131 12.44 8.21 -12.07
C ALA A 131 11.62 9.51 -11.87
N MET A 132 12.26 10.67 -11.76
CA MET A 132 11.56 11.98 -11.68
C MET A 132 10.78 12.29 -12.95
N GLU A 133 11.33 11.97 -14.12
CA GLU A 133 10.63 12.11 -15.41
C GLU A 133 9.40 11.17 -15.47
N LEU A 134 9.54 9.93 -14.99
CA LEU A 134 8.45 8.95 -14.91
C LEU A 134 7.32 9.40 -13.96
N ALA A 135 7.66 10.01 -12.83
CA ALA A 135 6.72 10.50 -11.83
C ALA A 135 6.20 11.94 -12.12
N ASN A 136 6.61 12.53 -13.24
CA ASN A 136 6.29 13.91 -13.61
C ASN A 136 6.64 14.93 -12.52
N ILE A 137 7.87 14.80 -11.95
CA ILE A 137 8.40 15.67 -10.91
C ILE A 137 9.50 16.57 -11.50
N PRO A 138 9.40 17.89 -11.34
CA PRO A 138 10.43 18.84 -11.78
C PRO A 138 11.77 18.58 -11.06
N ARG A 139 12.88 18.81 -11.78
CA ARG A 139 14.24 18.54 -11.26
C ARG A 139 14.63 19.36 -10.04
N ASP A 140 14.07 20.57 -9.88
CA ASP A 140 14.32 21.45 -8.73
C ASP A 140 13.82 20.85 -7.40
N PHE A 141 12.88 19.88 -7.45
CA PHE A 141 12.45 19.13 -6.26
C PHE A 141 13.59 18.36 -5.59
N SER A 142 14.62 17.98 -6.33
CA SER A 142 15.77 17.22 -5.79
C SER A 142 16.47 17.95 -4.63
N SER A 143 16.45 19.28 -4.64
CA SER A 143 17.08 20.14 -3.61
C SER A 143 16.12 20.56 -2.49
N ARG A 144 14.80 20.43 -2.67
CA ARG A 144 13.80 20.75 -1.64
C ARG A 144 13.84 19.72 -0.51
N TYR A 145 13.40 20.11 0.67
CA TYR A 145 13.25 19.18 1.79
C TYR A 145 12.06 18.25 1.56
N LEU A 146 12.22 16.98 1.94
CA LEU A 146 11.23 15.93 1.69
C LEU A 146 9.88 16.29 2.31
N ASN A 147 8.86 16.41 1.46
CA ASN A 147 7.47 16.72 1.81
C ASN A 147 7.26 18.05 2.57
N ASP A 148 8.31 18.86 2.77
CA ASP A 148 8.22 20.12 3.47
C ASP A 148 7.67 21.21 2.54
N GLY A 149 6.50 21.77 2.89
CA GLY A 149 5.78 22.73 2.06
C GLY A 149 5.24 22.16 0.74
N PHE A 150 5.17 20.84 0.59
CA PHE A 150 4.57 20.22 -0.58
C PHE A 150 3.04 20.23 -0.50
N SER A 151 2.39 20.49 -1.63
CA SER A 151 0.95 20.26 -1.79
C SER A 151 0.62 18.77 -1.70
N GLY A 152 -0.65 18.42 -1.50
CA GLY A 152 -1.10 17.02 -1.48
C GLY A 152 -0.69 16.25 -2.74
N GLY A 153 -0.92 16.85 -3.91
CA GLY A 153 -0.51 16.25 -5.20
C GLY A 153 1.01 16.09 -5.36
N GLU A 154 1.81 17.04 -4.85
CA GLU A 154 3.27 16.93 -4.87
C GLU A 154 3.76 15.80 -3.97
N LYS A 155 3.17 15.64 -2.78
CA LYS A 155 3.47 14.52 -1.87
C LYS A 155 3.17 13.17 -2.52
N LYS A 156 2.03 13.04 -3.21
CA LYS A 156 1.67 11.79 -3.89
C LYS A 156 2.56 11.50 -5.10
N ARG A 157 2.97 12.50 -5.88
CA ARG A 157 4.00 12.31 -6.90
C ARG A 157 5.34 11.88 -6.31
N MET A 158 5.69 12.36 -5.10
CA MET A 158 6.89 11.91 -4.40
C MET A 158 6.81 10.42 -4.02
N GLU A 159 5.65 9.90 -3.64
CA GLU A 159 5.44 8.46 -3.42
C GLU A 159 5.55 7.66 -4.72
N LEU A 160 4.99 8.17 -5.83
CA LEU A 160 5.17 7.56 -7.16
C LEU A 160 6.65 7.55 -7.59
N LEU A 161 7.42 8.59 -7.26
CA LEU A 161 8.86 8.62 -7.50
C LEU A 161 9.58 7.51 -6.72
N GLN A 162 9.19 7.27 -5.48
CA GLN A 162 9.74 6.18 -4.68
C GLN A 162 9.38 4.81 -5.29
N LEU A 163 8.14 4.60 -5.72
CA LEU A 163 7.71 3.41 -6.47
C LEU A 163 8.58 3.18 -7.72
N ALA A 164 8.80 4.23 -8.51
CA ALA A 164 9.61 4.16 -9.73
C ALA A 164 11.06 3.78 -9.45
N LEU A 165 11.62 4.24 -8.32
CA LEU A 165 13.00 3.98 -7.93
C LEU A 165 13.19 2.62 -7.28
N LEU A 166 12.31 2.24 -6.37
CA LEU A 166 12.44 1.02 -5.57
C LEU A 166 11.95 -0.23 -6.31
N ARG A 167 10.97 -0.05 -7.21
CA ARG A 167 10.35 -1.14 -7.96
C ARG A 167 9.96 -2.32 -7.06
N PRO A 168 9.10 -2.07 -6.07
CA PRO A 168 8.70 -3.12 -5.15
C PRO A 168 7.93 -4.22 -5.87
N GLU A 169 7.89 -5.41 -5.28
CA GLU A 169 7.12 -6.51 -5.81
C GLU A 169 5.65 -6.43 -5.40
N ILE A 170 5.36 -5.89 -4.20
CA ILE A 170 4.00 -5.55 -3.75
C ILE A 170 3.99 -4.11 -3.23
N ALA A 171 3.04 -3.31 -3.73
CA ALA A 171 2.78 -1.94 -3.29
C ALA A 171 1.43 -1.85 -2.59
N VAL A 172 1.42 -1.41 -1.33
CA VAL A 172 0.22 -1.09 -0.56
C VAL A 172 -0.01 0.42 -0.65
N LEU A 173 -1.17 0.82 -1.17
CA LEU A 173 -1.53 2.23 -1.39
C LEU A 173 -2.69 2.59 -0.44
N ASP A 174 -2.36 3.17 0.74
CA ASP A 174 -3.37 3.48 1.75
C ASP A 174 -3.96 4.88 1.52
N GLU A 175 -5.24 4.91 1.12
CA GLU A 175 -6.04 6.12 0.85
C GLU A 175 -5.28 7.20 0.06
N THR A 176 -4.52 6.78 -0.96
CA THR A 176 -3.69 7.68 -1.77
C THR A 176 -4.49 8.68 -2.61
N ASP A 177 -5.79 8.49 -2.70
CA ASP A 177 -6.77 9.34 -3.37
C ASP A 177 -7.42 10.39 -2.45
N SER A 178 -7.19 10.30 -1.14
CA SER A 178 -7.79 11.22 -0.17
C SER A 178 -7.26 12.65 -0.32
N GLY A 179 -8.19 13.63 -0.39
CA GLY A 179 -7.86 15.05 -0.47
C GLY A 179 -7.24 15.51 -1.79
N LEU A 180 -7.23 14.67 -2.82
CA LEU A 180 -6.75 15.03 -4.15
C LEU A 180 -7.87 15.65 -5.00
N ASP A 181 -7.50 16.66 -5.80
CA ASP A 181 -8.32 17.12 -6.92
C ASP A 181 -8.32 16.08 -8.06
N ILE A 182 -9.15 16.30 -9.08
CA ILE A 182 -9.34 15.37 -10.19
C ILE A 182 -8.05 15.15 -10.98
N ASP A 183 -7.25 16.19 -11.17
CA ASP A 183 -6.03 16.12 -11.99
C ASP A 183 -4.91 15.39 -11.22
N ALA A 184 -4.76 15.65 -9.93
CA ALA A 184 -3.85 14.91 -9.06
C ALA A 184 -4.24 13.43 -8.97
N LEU A 185 -5.54 13.12 -8.84
CA LEU A 185 -6.06 11.76 -8.83
C LEU A 185 -5.73 11.01 -10.13
N ARG A 186 -5.93 11.64 -11.29
CA ARG A 186 -5.55 11.04 -12.58
C ARG A 186 -4.06 10.77 -12.67
N THR A 187 -3.23 11.72 -12.23
CA THR A 187 -1.77 11.55 -12.20
C THR A 187 -1.36 10.35 -11.35
N VAL A 188 -1.97 10.17 -10.18
CA VAL A 188 -1.72 9.02 -9.32
C VAL A 188 -2.16 7.72 -10.00
N ALA A 189 -3.37 7.68 -10.56
CA ALA A 189 -3.89 6.50 -11.25
C ALA A 189 -3.05 6.11 -12.48
N GLU A 190 -2.61 7.08 -13.28
CA GLU A 190 -1.70 6.85 -14.40
C GLU A 190 -0.35 6.29 -13.94
N GLY A 191 0.18 6.84 -12.82
CA GLY A 191 1.40 6.33 -12.19
C GLY A 191 1.23 4.87 -11.75
N VAL A 192 0.16 4.55 -11.03
CA VAL A 192 -0.14 3.18 -10.59
C VAL A 192 -0.28 2.25 -11.79
N ASN A 193 -1.09 2.60 -12.80
CA ASN A 193 -1.26 1.79 -14.02
C ASN A 193 0.04 1.58 -14.81
N ARG A 194 0.96 2.55 -14.75
CA ARG A 194 2.27 2.47 -15.41
C ARG A 194 3.22 1.52 -14.70
N PHE A 195 3.17 1.47 -13.37
CA PHE A 195 4.05 0.64 -12.56
C PHE A 195 3.45 -0.72 -12.25
N ALA A 196 2.12 -0.82 -12.13
CA ALA A 196 1.43 -2.10 -12.05
C ALA A 196 1.68 -2.90 -13.33
N GLY A 197 2.18 -4.11 -13.18
CA GLY A 197 2.56 -4.97 -14.29
C GLY A 197 3.01 -6.33 -13.79
N PRO A 198 3.52 -7.22 -14.63
CA PRO A 198 3.81 -8.62 -14.26
C PRO A 198 4.72 -8.78 -13.04
N GLU A 199 5.56 -7.75 -12.78
CA GLU A 199 6.54 -7.78 -11.69
C GLU A 199 6.06 -7.09 -10.42
N MET A 200 4.93 -6.36 -10.44
CA MET A 200 4.42 -5.65 -9.27
C MET A 200 2.93 -5.89 -9.08
N GLY A 201 2.55 -6.39 -7.91
CA GLY A 201 1.18 -6.42 -7.43
C GLY A 201 0.83 -5.13 -6.66
N VAL A 202 -0.43 -4.77 -6.65
CA VAL A 202 -0.90 -3.55 -5.97
C VAL A 202 -2.09 -3.87 -5.08
N LEU A 203 -2.04 -3.47 -3.81
CA LEU A 203 -3.17 -3.45 -2.90
C LEU A 203 -3.59 -1.99 -2.69
N ILE A 204 -4.69 -1.58 -3.31
CA ILE A 204 -5.27 -0.25 -3.15
C ILE A 204 -6.28 -0.28 -2.02
N ILE A 205 -6.04 0.50 -0.98
CA ILE A 205 -6.96 0.70 0.12
C ILE A 205 -7.67 2.04 -0.09
N THR A 206 -8.97 2.00 -0.26
CA THR A 206 -9.76 3.22 -0.45
C THR A 206 -11.21 3.03 0.00
N HIS A 207 -11.83 4.12 0.41
CA HIS A 207 -13.28 4.20 0.59
C HIS A 207 -13.96 4.99 -0.56
N TYR A 208 -13.18 5.47 -1.55
CA TYR A 208 -13.67 6.18 -2.73
C TYR A 208 -13.53 5.32 -3.99
N GLN A 209 -14.61 5.19 -4.73
CA GLN A 209 -14.62 4.42 -5.98
C GLN A 209 -13.90 5.13 -7.13
N ARG A 210 -13.71 6.46 -7.05
CA ARG A 210 -13.17 7.27 -8.15
C ARG A 210 -11.82 6.79 -8.66
N ILE A 211 -10.90 6.38 -7.77
CA ILE A 211 -9.61 5.84 -8.19
C ILE A 211 -9.77 4.47 -8.87
N LEU A 212 -10.72 3.65 -8.43
CA LEU A 212 -10.95 2.30 -8.96
C LEU A 212 -11.58 2.30 -10.37
N HIS A 213 -12.20 3.41 -10.79
CA HIS A 213 -12.61 3.58 -12.18
C HIS A 213 -11.42 3.87 -13.11
N LEU A 214 -10.35 4.42 -12.58
CA LEU A 214 -9.12 4.75 -13.31
C LEU A 214 -8.09 3.62 -13.24
N VAL A 215 -8.01 2.94 -12.08
CA VAL A 215 -7.15 1.78 -11.85
C VAL A 215 -8.07 0.59 -11.63
N LYS A 216 -8.39 -0.14 -12.70
CA LYS A 216 -9.34 -1.25 -12.65
C LYS A 216 -8.76 -2.40 -11.83
N PRO A 217 -9.36 -2.76 -10.67
CA PRO A 217 -8.89 -3.88 -9.88
C PRO A 217 -9.24 -5.22 -10.55
N ASP A 218 -8.37 -6.22 -10.34
CA ASP A 218 -8.68 -7.62 -10.67
C ASP A 218 -9.57 -8.25 -9.60
N PHE A 219 -9.32 -7.89 -8.32
CA PHE A 219 -10.02 -8.40 -7.15
C PHE A 219 -10.47 -7.27 -6.24
N VAL A 220 -11.62 -7.43 -5.63
CA VAL A 220 -12.19 -6.48 -4.67
C VAL A 220 -12.54 -7.22 -3.39
N HIS A 221 -11.98 -6.75 -2.28
CA HIS A 221 -12.21 -7.25 -0.94
C HIS A 221 -12.95 -6.19 -0.13
N VAL A 222 -13.97 -6.59 0.61
CA VAL A 222 -14.74 -5.68 1.45
C VAL A 222 -14.50 -6.00 2.91
N MET A 223 -13.94 -5.02 3.62
CA MET A 223 -13.66 -5.12 5.04
C MET A 223 -14.76 -4.46 5.88
N PHE A 224 -15.20 -5.17 6.90
CA PHE A 224 -16.18 -4.69 7.88
C PHE A 224 -15.82 -5.21 9.28
N GLU A 225 -15.75 -4.33 10.26
CA GLU A 225 -15.46 -4.65 11.68
C GLU A 225 -14.24 -5.58 11.88
N GLY A 226 -13.17 -5.32 11.16
CA GLY A 226 -11.90 -6.06 11.28
C GLY A 226 -11.85 -7.40 10.55
N ARG A 227 -12.82 -7.69 9.67
CA ARG A 227 -12.89 -8.93 8.88
C ARG A 227 -13.06 -8.62 7.40
N ILE A 228 -12.54 -9.47 6.52
CA ILE A 228 -12.95 -9.49 5.10
C ILE A 228 -14.25 -10.29 5.04
N VAL A 229 -15.32 -9.60 4.66
CA VAL A 229 -16.68 -10.17 4.72
C VAL A 229 -17.25 -10.48 3.34
N LYS A 230 -16.62 -9.94 2.29
CA LYS A 230 -17.00 -10.19 0.91
C LYS A 230 -15.83 -10.03 -0.04
N GLU A 231 -15.80 -10.85 -1.07
CA GLU A 231 -14.82 -10.80 -2.13
C GLU A 231 -15.52 -10.93 -3.49
N GLY A 232 -14.92 -10.35 -4.51
CA GLY A 232 -15.46 -10.41 -5.87
C GLY A 232 -14.52 -9.77 -6.90
N GLY A 233 -15.00 -9.69 -8.13
CA GLY A 233 -14.33 -9.00 -9.21
C GLY A 233 -14.63 -7.50 -9.24
N PRO A 234 -14.20 -6.81 -10.32
CA PRO A 234 -14.39 -5.35 -10.46
C PRO A 234 -15.86 -4.90 -10.44
N GLU A 235 -16.80 -5.79 -10.74
CA GLU A 235 -18.26 -5.52 -10.68
C GLU A 235 -18.74 -5.16 -9.27
N LEU A 236 -18.03 -5.64 -8.23
CA LEU A 236 -18.37 -5.36 -6.84
C LEU A 236 -18.22 -3.87 -6.50
N VAL A 237 -17.30 -3.14 -7.17
CA VAL A 237 -17.16 -1.69 -7.03
C VAL A 237 -18.46 -0.97 -7.37
N GLY A 238 -19.09 -1.32 -8.51
CA GLY A 238 -20.37 -0.72 -8.93
C GLY A 238 -21.51 -1.05 -7.97
N VAL A 239 -21.55 -2.26 -7.41
CA VAL A 239 -22.56 -2.65 -6.40
C VAL A 239 -22.40 -1.83 -5.13
N LEU A 240 -21.16 -1.60 -4.68
CA LEU A 240 -20.89 -0.77 -3.50
C LEU A 240 -21.18 0.71 -3.74
N GLU A 241 -20.99 1.19 -4.99
CA GLU A 241 -21.34 2.56 -5.37
C GLU A 241 -22.85 2.79 -5.33
N GLU A 242 -23.62 1.84 -5.84
CA GLU A 242 -25.08 1.92 -5.91
C GLU A 242 -25.75 1.72 -4.53
N LYS A 243 -25.32 0.71 -3.77
CA LYS A 243 -25.99 0.27 -2.54
C LYS A 243 -25.33 0.74 -1.24
N GLY A 244 -24.11 1.31 -1.32
CA GLY A 244 -23.31 1.61 -0.14
C GLY A 244 -22.93 0.35 0.64
N TYR A 245 -22.63 0.49 1.94
CA TYR A 245 -22.24 -0.63 2.83
C TYR A 245 -23.39 -1.13 3.73
N GLY A 246 -24.61 -0.56 3.63
CA GLY A 246 -25.74 -0.90 4.51
C GLY A 246 -26.15 -2.37 4.43
N TRP A 247 -26.25 -2.90 3.23
CA TRP A 247 -26.62 -4.29 2.98
C TRP A 247 -25.57 -5.30 3.49
N ILE A 248 -24.29 -4.94 3.48
CA ILE A 248 -23.21 -5.77 4.05
C ILE A 248 -23.38 -5.91 5.56
N ARG A 249 -23.73 -4.79 6.24
CA ARG A 249 -24.04 -4.82 7.67
C ARG A 249 -25.20 -5.78 7.99
N GLU A 250 -26.23 -5.78 7.16
CA GLU A 250 -27.38 -6.67 7.31
C GLU A 250 -26.98 -8.13 7.05
N GLU A 251 -26.18 -8.42 6.02
CA GLU A 251 -25.67 -9.77 5.74
C GLU A 251 -24.80 -10.28 6.90
N VAL A 252 -23.87 -9.47 7.40
CA VAL A 252 -23.00 -9.84 8.54
C VAL A 252 -23.83 -10.07 9.80
N ALA A 253 -24.83 -9.21 10.08
CA ALA A 253 -25.69 -9.38 11.23
C ALA A 253 -26.63 -10.61 11.13
N ALA A 254 -26.98 -11.01 9.91
CA ALA A 254 -27.82 -12.19 9.65
C ALA A 254 -27.02 -13.50 9.61
N SER A 255 -25.70 -13.43 9.39
CA SER A 255 -24.82 -14.60 9.45
C SER A 255 -24.59 -14.97 10.91
N PRO A 256 -24.99 -16.17 11.39
CA PRO A 256 -24.69 -16.58 12.74
C PRO A 256 -23.16 -16.58 12.89
N THR A 257 -22.66 -15.76 13.82
CA THR A 257 -21.25 -15.82 14.26
C THR A 257 -20.92 -17.30 14.50
N GLY A 258 -20.06 -17.86 13.67
CA GLY A 258 -19.58 -19.21 13.85
C GLY A 258 -18.94 -19.32 15.23
N GLY A 259 -19.74 -19.82 16.18
CA GLY A 259 -19.25 -20.27 17.47
C GLY A 259 -18.34 -21.44 17.22
N GLY A 260 -17.10 -21.34 17.70
CA GLY A 260 -16.12 -22.40 17.65
C GLY A 260 -16.63 -23.70 18.29
N VAL A 261 -16.18 -24.78 17.77
CA VAL A 261 -15.92 -26.02 18.49
C VAL A 261 -14.46 -26.37 18.27
#